data_3523f72011c70044a96e2436f7bfa95e
#
_entry.id   3523f72011c70044a96e2436f7bfa95e
#
_cell.length_a   1.000
_cell.length_b   1.000
_cell.length_c   1.000
_cell.angle_alpha   90.00
_cell.angle_beta   90.00
_cell.angle_gamma   90.00
#
_symmetry.space_group_name_H-M   'P 1'
#
loop_
_entity.id
_entity.type
_entity.pdbx_description
1 polymer ?
#
loop_
_entity_poly.entity_id
_entity_poly.type
_entity_poly.pdbx_seq_one_letter_code
_entity_poly.pdbx_strand_id
1 'polypeptide(L)'
;MDNLNLISNFAEFKELKNIDKATMIGVLEDVFRHALQKQFETDENFDVIINPEKGDLEIWRNRTVVEDGAVENPNMQIAVSEVKAIDPTYEVGDEYVDPIKLESFGRRAVLSLRQNLASRILDLEKANLYEKYSEKVGEIITGEVYQVWKKEVLILDDEGNELILPKTEQIPNDYYRKGDTIKAIVKSVEMNNNQPRIILSRTANQFLERLFEQEVPEIFDGLITLKKIVRIPGERAKVAVESYDERIDPVGACVGMKGSRIYSIVKELRNENIDVVNYTTNPQLMIQRALNPAKISSITIDEEKKTASVYLKPDQVSLAIGKGGLNIRLSKMLTGYDIDVYREIEEEDVALTEFADEIDGWVIDALKACGCDTAKSVLELPVEEIAARADLELEQAQKVVEILKAEF
;
A
#
# COMPACT_ATOMS: atom_id res chain seq x y z
N MET A 1 -30.62 41.27 -3.65
CA MET A 1 -30.58 39.97 -4.42
C MET A 1 -29.34 39.13 -4.17
N ASP A 2 -28.32 39.65 -3.49
CA ASP A 2 -27.05 38.92 -3.30
C ASP A 2 -26.97 38.01 -2.05
N ASN A 3 -27.90 38.18 -1.08
CA ASN A 3 -28.01 37.31 0.11
C ASN A 3 -28.44 35.87 -0.23
N LEU A 4 -29.28 35.73 -1.27
CA LEU A 4 -29.76 34.43 -1.76
C LEU A 4 -28.61 33.55 -2.31
N ASN A 5 -27.51 34.15 -2.81
CA ASN A 5 -26.39 33.43 -3.37
C ASN A 5 -25.38 32.87 -2.31
N LEU A 6 -25.28 33.52 -1.14
CA LEU A 6 -24.51 32.96 -0.03
C LEU A 6 -25.28 31.82 0.62
N ILE A 7 -26.59 31.99 0.80
CA ILE A 7 -27.51 30.99 1.38
C ILE A 7 -27.66 29.77 0.46
N SER A 8 -27.73 29.98 -0.88
CA SER A 8 -27.74 28.84 -1.82
C SER A 8 -26.44 28.01 -1.80
N ASN A 9 -25.28 28.66 -1.55
CA ASN A 9 -24.03 27.95 -1.37
C ASN A 9 -24.02 27.15 -0.04
N PHE A 10 -24.70 27.59 1.02
CA PHE A 10 -24.87 26.75 2.22
C PHE A 10 -25.68 25.48 1.94
N ALA A 11 -26.62 25.51 1.01
CA ALA A 11 -27.33 24.30 0.57
C ALA A 11 -26.43 23.35 -0.24
N GLU A 12 -25.54 23.91 -1.07
CA GLU A 12 -24.50 23.11 -1.75
C GLU A 12 -23.52 22.49 -0.74
N PHE A 13 -23.18 23.20 0.35
CA PHE A 13 -22.34 22.67 1.44
C PHE A 13 -23.02 21.55 2.25
N LYS A 14 -24.36 21.50 2.27
CA LYS A 14 -25.13 20.42 2.90
C LYS A 14 -24.95 19.07 2.18
N GLU A 15 -24.60 19.09 0.90
CA GLU A 15 -24.32 17.91 0.07
C GLU A 15 -22.86 17.43 0.18
N LEU A 16 -21.99 18.17 0.87
CA LEU A 16 -20.61 17.75 1.08
C LEU A 16 -20.59 16.51 1.99
N LYS A 17 -20.38 15.39 1.34
CA LYS A 17 -20.27 14.08 1.96
C LYS A 17 -19.08 14.09 2.93
N ASN A 18 -19.32 13.73 4.18
CA ASN A 18 -18.31 13.41 5.20
C ASN A 18 -17.74 14.57 6.06
N ILE A 19 -18.34 15.75 6.13
CA ILE A 19 -17.96 16.74 7.15
C ILE A 19 -19.01 16.73 8.26
N ASP A 20 -18.57 16.54 9.50
CA ASP A 20 -19.41 16.67 10.69
C ASP A 20 -20.00 18.08 10.81
N LYS A 21 -21.27 18.18 11.17
CA LYS A 21 -21.98 19.47 11.29
C LYS A 21 -21.30 20.42 12.26
N ALA A 22 -20.75 19.93 13.37
CA ALA A 22 -20.10 20.75 14.37
C ALA A 22 -18.80 21.35 13.83
N THR A 23 -18.00 20.57 13.11
CA THR A 23 -16.78 21.01 12.45
C THR A 23 -17.08 22.05 11.37
N MET A 24 -18.14 21.85 10.59
CA MET A 24 -18.54 22.81 9.56
C MET A 24 -18.98 24.15 10.17
N ILE A 25 -19.77 24.13 11.26
CA ILE A 25 -20.18 25.36 11.98
C ILE A 25 -18.93 26.09 12.49
N GLY A 26 -17.99 25.40 13.14
CA GLY A 26 -16.76 26.00 13.65
C GLY A 26 -15.95 26.70 12.57
N VAL A 27 -15.80 26.08 11.39
CA VAL A 27 -15.09 26.70 10.25
C VAL A 27 -15.82 27.91 9.71
N LEU A 28 -17.15 27.84 9.63
CA LEU A 28 -17.95 28.98 9.23
C LEU A 28 -17.79 30.14 10.20
N GLU A 29 -17.89 29.88 11.50
CA GLU A 29 -17.65 30.89 12.57
C GLU A 29 -16.27 31.51 12.44
N ASP A 30 -15.21 30.73 12.28
CA ASP A 30 -13.84 31.22 12.13
C ASP A 30 -13.68 32.15 10.91
N VAL A 31 -14.26 31.76 9.79
CA VAL A 31 -14.21 32.58 8.55
C VAL A 31 -14.92 33.90 8.75
N PHE A 32 -16.10 33.91 9.41
CA PHE A 32 -16.83 35.13 9.71
C PHE A 32 -16.11 35.99 10.75
N ARG A 33 -15.58 35.41 11.83
CA ARG A 33 -14.77 36.12 12.84
C ARG A 33 -13.57 36.80 12.20
N HIS A 34 -12.86 36.11 11.32
CA HIS A 34 -11.72 36.68 10.60
C HIS A 34 -12.15 37.84 9.67
N ALA A 35 -13.32 37.75 9.04
CA ALA A 35 -13.87 38.85 8.22
C ALA A 35 -14.28 40.06 9.09
N LEU A 36 -14.85 39.82 10.27
CA LEU A 36 -15.21 40.86 11.25
C LEU A 36 -13.96 41.57 11.76
N GLN A 37 -12.92 40.81 12.16
CA GLN A 37 -11.64 41.35 12.60
C GLN A 37 -11.00 42.25 11.53
N LYS A 38 -11.07 41.84 10.27
CA LYS A 38 -10.56 42.66 9.14
C LYS A 38 -11.38 43.93 8.87
N GLN A 39 -12.67 43.87 9.10
CA GLN A 39 -13.60 44.98 8.80
C GLN A 39 -13.70 45.96 9.97
N PHE A 40 -13.71 45.48 11.22
CA PHE A 40 -13.98 46.24 12.43
C PHE A 40 -12.78 46.32 13.38
N GLU A 41 -11.61 45.76 13.00
CA GLU A 41 -10.37 45.65 13.77
C GLU A 41 -10.48 44.82 15.06
N THR A 42 -11.66 44.27 15.34
CA THR A 42 -11.93 43.36 16.46
C THR A 42 -13.05 42.38 16.09
N ASP A 43 -13.07 41.22 16.71
CA ASP A 43 -14.13 40.22 16.65
C ASP A 43 -14.67 39.83 18.05
N GLU A 44 -14.08 40.37 19.13
CA GLU A 44 -14.39 39.96 20.49
C GLU A 44 -15.81 40.34 20.93
N ASN A 45 -16.35 41.44 20.39
CA ASN A 45 -17.68 41.95 20.73
C ASN A 45 -18.73 41.55 19.69
N PHE A 46 -18.50 40.50 18.92
CA PHE A 46 -19.45 40.00 17.92
C PHE A 46 -19.86 38.56 18.21
N ASP A 47 -21.17 38.30 18.15
CA ASP A 47 -21.74 36.96 18.20
C ASP A 47 -22.15 36.55 16.78
N VAL A 48 -21.58 35.43 16.32
CA VAL A 48 -21.87 34.82 15.03
C VAL A 48 -22.71 33.58 15.25
N ILE A 49 -23.97 33.62 14.85
CA ILE A 49 -24.94 32.54 15.01
C ILE A 49 -25.24 31.95 13.66
N ILE A 50 -24.90 30.66 13.48
CA ILE A 50 -25.10 29.94 12.23
C ILE A 50 -26.09 28.81 12.45
N ASN A 51 -27.17 28.83 11.67
CA ASN A 51 -28.13 27.74 11.64
C ASN A 51 -27.98 26.95 10.33
N PRO A 52 -27.27 25.79 10.37
CA PRO A 52 -27.00 25.02 9.17
C PRO A 52 -28.23 24.34 8.57
N GLU A 53 -29.33 24.17 9.34
CA GLU A 53 -30.56 23.53 8.86
C GLU A 53 -31.39 24.47 8.02
N LYS A 54 -31.45 25.73 8.41
CA LYS A 54 -32.18 26.77 7.70
C LYS A 54 -31.32 27.55 6.71
N GLY A 55 -29.97 27.45 6.85
CA GLY A 55 -29.03 28.26 6.08
C GLY A 55 -28.98 29.70 6.55
N ASP A 56 -29.46 30.00 7.76
CA ASP A 56 -29.51 31.36 8.30
C ASP A 56 -28.19 31.69 9.00
N LEU A 57 -27.71 32.90 8.79
CA LEU A 57 -26.56 33.49 9.46
C LEU A 57 -27.00 34.81 10.10
N GLU A 58 -26.79 34.93 11.39
CA GLU A 58 -27.01 36.16 12.13
C GLU A 58 -25.69 36.62 12.76
N ILE A 59 -25.38 37.90 12.64
CA ILE A 59 -24.22 38.52 13.26
C ILE A 59 -24.72 39.61 14.15
N TRP A 60 -24.40 39.51 15.42
CA TRP A 60 -24.79 40.49 16.43
C TRP A 60 -23.56 41.19 16.95
N ARG A 61 -23.61 42.54 17.07
CA ARG A 61 -22.54 43.33 17.64
C ARG A 61 -22.96 43.83 19.00
N ASN A 62 -22.16 43.56 20.03
CA ASN A 62 -22.37 44.00 21.41
C ASN A 62 -21.56 45.26 21.65
N ARG A 63 -22.23 46.33 22.00
CA ARG A 63 -21.59 47.64 22.31
C ARG A 63 -22.01 48.14 23.67
N THR A 64 -21.09 48.73 24.40
CA THR A 64 -21.36 49.34 25.71
C THR A 64 -21.91 50.75 25.48
N VAL A 65 -23.02 51.08 26.15
CA VAL A 65 -23.58 52.43 26.15
C VAL A 65 -22.73 53.36 27.01
N VAL A 66 -22.24 54.44 26.43
CA VAL A 66 -21.41 55.44 27.09
C VAL A 66 -22.03 56.85 27.03
N GLU A 67 -21.57 57.78 27.83
CA GLU A 67 -22.01 59.18 27.79
C GLU A 67 -21.74 59.82 26.40
N ASP A 68 -22.54 60.81 26.08
CA ASP A 68 -22.36 61.56 24.82
C ASP A 68 -21.00 62.27 24.80
N GLY A 69 -20.19 61.95 23.78
CA GLY A 69 -18.82 62.47 23.65
C GLY A 69 -17.73 61.63 24.32
N ALA A 70 -18.06 60.52 25.03
CA ALA A 70 -17.11 59.55 25.63
C ALA A 70 -16.85 58.33 24.75
N VAL A 71 -17.33 58.28 23.53
CA VAL A 71 -17.11 57.18 22.58
C VAL A 71 -15.65 57.24 22.09
N GLU A 72 -14.83 56.31 22.54
CA GLU A 72 -13.45 56.13 22.07
C GLU A 72 -13.37 55.21 20.84
N ASN A 73 -14.12 54.12 20.87
CA ASN A 73 -14.20 53.16 19.76
C ASN A 73 -15.66 52.91 19.35
N PRO A 74 -16.09 53.42 18.19
CA PRO A 74 -17.47 53.24 17.72
C PRO A 74 -17.87 51.78 17.47
N ASN A 75 -16.91 50.88 17.34
CA ASN A 75 -17.19 49.42 17.16
C ASN A 75 -17.54 48.74 18.48
N MET A 76 -17.04 49.27 19.62
CA MET A 76 -17.24 48.71 20.97
C MET A 76 -18.20 49.53 21.83
N GLN A 77 -18.42 50.81 21.49
CA GLN A 77 -19.16 51.76 22.29
C GLN A 77 -20.20 52.50 21.45
N ILE A 78 -21.25 52.92 22.09
CA ILE A 78 -22.33 53.72 21.45
C ILE A 78 -22.78 54.80 22.42
N ALA A 79 -23.09 55.99 21.88
CA ALA A 79 -23.56 57.12 22.69
C ALA A 79 -24.99 56.87 23.20
N VAL A 80 -25.25 57.25 24.45
CA VAL A 80 -26.53 57.06 25.10
C VAL A 80 -27.68 57.78 24.35
N SER A 81 -27.40 58.92 23.74
CA SER A 81 -28.40 59.67 22.92
C SER A 81 -28.82 58.86 21.68
N GLU A 82 -27.89 58.16 21.05
CA GLU A 82 -28.20 57.33 19.86
C GLU A 82 -29.07 56.13 20.21
N VAL A 83 -28.75 55.44 21.34
CA VAL A 83 -29.52 54.26 21.77
C VAL A 83 -30.89 54.69 22.29
N LYS A 84 -31.02 55.78 23.05
CA LYS A 84 -32.31 56.27 23.54
C LYS A 84 -33.27 56.75 22.43
N ALA A 85 -32.73 57.07 21.27
CA ALA A 85 -33.54 57.35 20.09
C ALA A 85 -34.23 56.09 19.54
N ILE A 86 -33.67 54.89 19.82
CA ILE A 86 -34.19 53.60 19.39
C ILE A 86 -35.04 52.97 20.50
N ASP A 87 -34.54 52.95 21.72
CA ASP A 87 -35.22 52.47 22.92
C ASP A 87 -34.84 53.31 24.14
N PRO A 88 -35.83 54.05 24.73
CA PRO A 88 -35.62 54.96 25.85
C PRO A 88 -35.22 54.29 27.15
N THR A 89 -35.25 52.97 27.25
CA THR A 89 -35.00 52.21 28.48
C THR A 89 -33.52 52.04 28.80
N TYR A 90 -32.62 52.22 27.81
CA TYR A 90 -31.17 52.04 27.99
C TYR A 90 -30.51 53.15 28.84
N GLU A 91 -29.60 52.74 29.73
CA GLU A 91 -28.80 53.65 30.54
C GLU A 91 -27.31 53.50 30.23
N VAL A 92 -26.49 54.47 30.71
CA VAL A 92 -25.04 54.38 30.54
C VAL A 92 -24.50 53.18 31.32
N GLY A 93 -23.71 52.34 30.67
CA GLY A 93 -23.17 51.07 31.18
C GLY A 93 -23.95 49.84 30.72
N ASP A 94 -25.10 49.98 30.09
CA ASP A 94 -25.85 48.87 29.52
C ASP A 94 -25.17 48.34 28.27
N GLU A 95 -25.44 47.06 27.95
CA GLU A 95 -25.00 46.41 26.72
C GLU A 95 -26.09 46.55 25.62
N TYR A 96 -25.73 47.22 24.54
CA TYR A 96 -26.61 47.35 23.39
C TYR A 96 -26.21 46.40 22.27
N VAL A 97 -27.15 45.60 21.80
CA VAL A 97 -26.93 44.59 20.79
C VAL A 97 -27.61 45.00 19.47
N ASP A 98 -26.81 45.15 18.43
CA ASP A 98 -27.32 45.49 17.11
C ASP A 98 -26.98 44.44 16.04
N PRO A 99 -27.92 44.10 15.16
CA PRO A 99 -27.70 43.17 14.09
C PRO A 99 -26.83 43.77 12.98
N ILE A 100 -25.79 43.06 12.55
CA ILE A 100 -24.98 43.46 11.40
C ILE A 100 -25.44 42.71 10.16
N LYS A 101 -25.85 43.44 9.16
CA LYS A 101 -26.24 42.87 7.87
C LYS A 101 -25.01 42.65 6.99
N LEU A 102 -24.93 41.48 6.32
CA LEU A 102 -23.87 41.17 5.37
C LEU A 102 -23.66 42.21 4.26
N GLU A 103 -24.74 42.90 3.90
CA GLU A 103 -24.72 44.00 2.92
C GLU A 103 -23.81 45.15 3.34
N SER A 104 -23.63 45.35 4.65
CA SER A 104 -22.74 46.38 5.21
C SER A 104 -21.25 46.12 4.99
N PHE A 105 -20.85 44.87 4.70
CA PHE A 105 -19.47 44.54 4.44
C PHE A 105 -18.93 45.01 3.09
N GLY A 106 -19.81 45.38 2.18
CA GLY A 106 -19.47 45.78 0.81
C GLY A 106 -19.08 44.59 -0.09
N ARG A 107 -19.19 44.76 -1.40
CA ARG A 107 -19.03 43.67 -2.38
C ARG A 107 -17.69 42.98 -2.35
N ARG A 108 -16.58 43.68 -2.11
CA ARG A 108 -15.23 43.09 -2.06
C ARG A 108 -15.04 42.18 -0.85
N ALA A 109 -15.54 42.58 0.31
CA ALA A 109 -15.46 41.80 1.53
C ALA A 109 -16.30 40.52 1.41
N VAL A 110 -17.51 40.59 0.85
CA VAL A 110 -18.36 39.41 0.60
C VAL A 110 -17.70 38.43 -0.37
N LEU A 111 -17.07 38.91 -1.45
CA LEU A 111 -16.33 38.08 -2.37
C LEU A 111 -15.12 37.39 -1.71
N SER A 112 -14.36 38.15 -0.90
CA SER A 112 -13.23 37.60 -0.16
C SER A 112 -13.68 36.55 0.86
N LEU A 113 -14.77 36.78 1.56
CA LEU A 113 -15.38 35.86 2.50
C LEU A 113 -15.78 34.54 1.81
N ARG A 114 -16.45 34.64 0.65
CA ARG A 114 -16.83 33.48 -0.17
C ARG A 114 -15.60 32.67 -0.62
N GLN A 115 -14.54 33.33 -1.07
CA GLN A 115 -13.32 32.65 -1.50
C GLN A 115 -12.61 31.96 -0.31
N ASN A 116 -12.51 32.63 0.84
CA ASN A 116 -11.93 32.07 2.05
C ASN A 116 -12.74 30.85 2.53
N LEU A 117 -14.07 30.95 2.50
CA LEU A 117 -14.94 29.84 2.87
C LEU A 117 -14.73 28.63 1.96
N ALA A 118 -14.75 28.81 0.65
CA ALA A 118 -14.52 27.75 -0.32
C ALA A 118 -13.13 27.09 -0.11
N SER A 119 -12.09 27.90 0.16
CA SER A 119 -10.75 27.38 0.44
C SER A 119 -10.70 26.55 1.72
N ARG A 120 -11.32 27.02 2.81
CA ARG A 120 -11.35 26.31 4.09
C ARG A 120 -12.10 24.98 4.03
N ILE A 121 -13.23 24.97 3.30
CA ILE A 121 -13.98 23.73 3.09
C ILE A 121 -13.15 22.72 2.30
N LEU A 122 -12.52 23.19 1.22
CA LEU A 122 -11.62 22.31 0.45
C LEU A 122 -10.47 21.76 1.27
N ASP A 123 -9.90 22.57 2.18
CA ASP A 123 -8.82 22.10 3.09
C ASP A 123 -9.36 21.07 4.09
N LEU A 124 -10.59 21.22 4.58
CA LEU A 124 -11.24 20.20 5.44
C LEU A 124 -11.51 18.88 4.68
N GLU A 125 -12.05 18.97 3.47
CA GLU A 125 -12.30 17.79 2.64
C GLU A 125 -10.99 17.00 2.44
N LYS A 126 -9.90 17.71 2.16
CA LYS A 126 -8.58 17.10 2.01
C LYS A 126 -8.07 16.47 3.30
N ALA A 127 -8.26 17.15 4.43
CA ALA A 127 -7.85 16.62 5.74
C ALA A 127 -8.64 15.35 6.09
N ASN A 128 -9.96 15.37 5.91
CA ASN A 128 -10.81 14.20 6.15
C ASN A 128 -10.47 13.03 5.21
N LEU A 129 -10.19 13.34 3.94
CA LEU A 129 -9.78 12.33 2.97
C LEU A 129 -8.43 11.69 3.39
N TYR A 130 -7.47 12.51 3.83
CA TYR A 130 -6.20 12.04 4.35
C TYR A 130 -6.37 11.14 5.57
N GLU A 131 -7.15 11.55 6.56
CA GLU A 131 -7.42 10.78 7.78
C GLU A 131 -8.11 9.45 7.46
N LYS A 132 -9.19 9.49 6.69
CA LYS A 132 -9.96 8.32 6.25
C LYS A 132 -9.09 7.25 5.60
N TYR A 133 -8.21 7.65 4.68
CA TYR A 133 -7.35 6.68 3.99
C TYR A 133 -6.09 6.32 4.77
N SER A 134 -5.65 7.16 5.71
CA SER A 134 -4.57 6.82 6.63
C SER A 134 -4.97 5.67 7.56
N GLU A 135 -6.21 5.63 8.01
CA GLU A 135 -6.77 4.52 8.78
C GLU A 135 -6.88 3.23 7.96
N LYS A 136 -7.08 3.35 6.65
CA LYS A 136 -7.19 2.23 5.71
C LYS A 136 -5.85 1.73 5.15
N VAL A 137 -4.72 2.26 5.62
CA VAL A 137 -3.41 1.76 5.20
C VAL A 137 -3.27 0.29 5.60
N GLY A 138 -2.92 -0.55 4.63
CA GLY A 138 -2.87 -2.00 4.79
C GLY A 138 -4.19 -2.73 4.54
N GLU A 139 -5.26 -2.05 4.13
CA GLU A 139 -6.54 -2.66 3.75
C GLU A 139 -6.70 -2.75 2.24
N ILE A 140 -7.45 -3.75 1.77
CA ILE A 140 -7.82 -3.87 0.36
C ILE A 140 -8.94 -2.90 0.04
N ILE A 141 -8.73 -2.12 -1.02
CA ILE A 141 -9.75 -1.29 -1.64
C ILE A 141 -10.05 -1.83 -3.04
N THR A 142 -11.32 -1.79 -3.40
CA THR A 142 -11.79 -2.05 -4.75
C THR A 142 -12.12 -0.71 -5.40
N GLY A 143 -11.72 -0.53 -6.66
CA GLY A 143 -12.05 0.68 -7.41
C GLY A 143 -12.08 0.41 -8.90
N GLU A 144 -12.62 1.38 -9.64
CA GLU A 144 -12.72 1.34 -11.09
C GLU A 144 -11.59 2.13 -11.75
N VAL A 145 -10.95 1.57 -12.75
CA VAL A 145 -9.91 2.24 -13.55
C VAL A 145 -10.55 3.39 -14.33
N TYR A 146 -10.24 4.61 -13.95
CA TYR A 146 -10.73 5.80 -14.63
C TYR A 146 -9.85 6.21 -15.81
N GLN A 147 -8.51 6.22 -15.58
CA GLN A 147 -7.53 6.59 -16.61
C GLN A 147 -6.21 5.86 -16.42
N VAL A 148 -5.62 5.45 -17.54
CA VAL A 148 -4.30 4.78 -17.58
C VAL A 148 -3.29 5.73 -18.17
N TRP A 149 -2.27 6.12 -17.38
CA TRP A 149 -1.14 6.92 -17.83
C TRP A 149 0.14 6.07 -17.92
N LYS A 150 1.16 6.62 -18.55
CA LYS A 150 2.45 5.92 -18.72
C LYS A 150 3.13 5.54 -17.40
N LYS A 151 2.99 6.37 -16.37
CA LYS A 151 3.67 6.21 -15.07
C LYS A 151 2.76 5.66 -13.97
N GLU A 152 1.45 5.81 -14.09
CA GLU A 152 0.49 5.47 -13.06
C GLU A 152 -0.90 5.21 -13.63
N VAL A 153 -1.74 4.55 -12.88
CA VAL A 153 -3.16 4.33 -13.17
C VAL A 153 -3.98 5.10 -12.15
N LEU A 154 -4.93 5.90 -12.62
CA LEU A 154 -5.91 6.58 -11.79
C LEU A 154 -7.13 5.67 -11.63
N ILE A 155 -7.51 5.46 -10.39
CA ILE A 155 -8.60 4.60 -9.97
C ILE A 155 -9.58 5.46 -9.17
N LEU A 156 -10.87 5.24 -9.36
CA LEU A 156 -11.90 5.84 -8.53
C LEU A 156 -12.51 4.77 -7.62
N ASP A 157 -12.67 5.10 -6.36
CA ASP A 157 -13.46 4.28 -5.45
C ASP A 157 -14.97 4.50 -5.62
N ASP A 158 -15.80 3.82 -4.82
CA ASP A 158 -17.26 3.92 -4.89
C ASP A 158 -17.81 5.32 -4.56
N GLU A 159 -17.01 6.15 -3.87
CA GLU A 159 -17.37 7.52 -3.53
C GLU A 159 -16.84 8.54 -4.55
N GLY A 160 -16.06 8.09 -5.53
CA GLY A 160 -15.44 8.94 -6.56
C GLY A 160 -14.14 9.58 -6.13
N ASN A 161 -13.50 9.10 -5.05
CA ASN A 161 -12.19 9.57 -4.64
C ASN A 161 -11.09 9.02 -5.56
N GLU A 162 -10.09 9.86 -5.81
CA GLU A 162 -8.97 9.54 -6.68
C GLU A 162 -7.90 8.75 -5.93
N LEU A 163 -7.61 7.54 -6.42
CA LEU A 163 -6.60 6.62 -5.92
C LEU A 163 -5.56 6.39 -7.01
N ILE A 164 -4.29 6.30 -6.64
CA ILE A 164 -3.20 6.22 -7.60
C ILE A 164 -2.47 4.90 -7.44
N LEU A 165 -2.32 4.17 -8.55
CA LEU A 165 -1.50 2.97 -8.64
C LEU A 165 -0.27 3.24 -9.51
N PRO A 166 0.90 3.59 -8.90
CA PRO A 166 2.12 3.85 -9.62
C PRO A 166 2.62 2.62 -10.40
N LYS A 167 3.36 2.82 -11.48
CA LYS A 167 3.92 1.73 -12.30
C LYS A 167 4.79 0.75 -11.50
N THR A 168 5.51 1.25 -10.50
CA THR A 168 6.34 0.44 -9.59
C THR A 168 5.54 -0.47 -8.66
N GLU A 169 4.27 -0.15 -8.45
CA GLU A 169 3.35 -0.89 -7.58
C GLU A 169 2.36 -1.78 -8.37
N GLN A 170 2.52 -1.84 -9.69
CA GLN A 170 1.75 -2.71 -10.56
C GLN A 170 2.45 -4.04 -10.74
N ILE A 171 1.70 -5.13 -10.79
CA ILE A 171 2.23 -6.44 -11.17
C ILE A 171 2.68 -6.36 -12.65
N PRO A 172 3.87 -6.84 -13.01
CA PRO A 172 4.40 -6.70 -14.38
C PRO A 172 3.46 -7.21 -15.48
N ASN A 173 2.66 -8.22 -15.18
CA ASN A 173 1.72 -8.85 -16.11
C ASN A 173 0.31 -8.26 -16.05
N ASP A 174 0.07 -7.26 -15.20
CA ASP A 174 -1.20 -6.57 -15.11
C ASP A 174 -1.43 -5.70 -16.35
N TYR A 175 -2.64 -5.79 -16.87
CA TYR A 175 -3.11 -4.97 -17.97
C TYR A 175 -4.41 -4.28 -17.56
N TYR A 176 -4.45 -2.96 -17.64
CA TYR A 176 -5.56 -2.15 -17.19
C TYR A 176 -6.25 -1.46 -18.35
N ARG A 177 -7.57 -1.46 -18.33
CA ARG A 177 -8.43 -0.72 -19.27
C ARG A 177 -9.37 0.16 -18.47
N LYS A 178 -9.77 1.29 -19.03
CA LYS A 178 -10.81 2.13 -18.44
C LYS A 178 -12.09 1.31 -18.24
N GLY A 179 -12.67 1.40 -17.04
CA GLY A 179 -13.85 0.64 -16.63
C GLY A 179 -13.57 -0.72 -15.98
N ASP A 180 -12.28 -1.17 -15.95
CA ASP A 180 -11.94 -2.39 -15.23
C ASP A 180 -12.04 -2.17 -13.72
N THR A 181 -12.63 -3.12 -13.01
CA THR A 181 -12.61 -3.15 -11.55
C THR A 181 -11.34 -3.83 -11.07
N ILE A 182 -10.61 -3.20 -10.17
CA ILE A 182 -9.38 -3.75 -9.60
C ILE A 182 -9.41 -3.72 -8.08
N LYS A 183 -8.71 -4.69 -7.48
CA LYS A 183 -8.40 -4.72 -6.05
C LYS A 183 -6.93 -4.35 -5.84
N ALA A 184 -6.67 -3.52 -4.85
CA ALA A 184 -5.31 -3.17 -4.43
C ALA A 184 -5.30 -2.81 -2.95
N ILE A 185 -4.14 -2.85 -2.32
CA ILE A 185 -3.97 -2.41 -0.94
C ILE A 185 -3.62 -0.93 -0.90
N VAL A 186 -4.11 -0.21 0.10
CA VAL A 186 -3.61 1.14 0.39
C VAL A 186 -2.21 1.01 0.98
N LYS A 187 -1.21 1.44 0.24
CA LYS A 187 0.19 1.37 0.66
C LYS A 187 0.57 2.52 1.57
N SER A 188 0.22 3.73 1.17
CA SER A 188 0.50 4.97 1.91
C SER A 188 -0.43 6.09 1.47
N VAL A 189 -0.55 7.08 2.33
CA VAL A 189 -1.20 8.36 2.02
C VAL A 189 -0.16 9.45 2.19
N GLU A 190 0.08 10.20 1.14
CA GLU A 190 1.07 11.26 1.11
C GLU A 190 0.40 12.61 0.92
N MET A 191 0.86 13.64 1.62
CA MET A 191 0.40 15.00 1.38
C MET A 191 1.35 15.68 0.39
N ASN A 192 0.88 15.95 -0.82
CA ASN A 192 1.66 16.62 -1.85
C ASN A 192 0.98 17.93 -2.25
N ASN A 193 1.66 19.07 -2.06
CA ASN A 193 1.12 20.41 -2.35
C ASN A 193 -0.28 20.64 -1.76
N ASN A 194 -0.48 20.27 -0.51
CA ASN A 194 -1.76 20.36 0.19
C ASN A 194 -2.90 19.54 -0.46
N GLN A 195 -2.53 18.46 -1.19
CA GLN A 195 -3.48 17.47 -1.72
C GLN A 195 -3.10 16.09 -1.22
N PRO A 196 -4.02 15.33 -0.62
CA PRO A 196 -3.78 13.94 -0.24
C PRO A 196 -3.66 13.08 -1.50
N ARG A 197 -2.58 12.31 -1.56
CA ARG A 197 -2.31 11.36 -2.63
C ARG A 197 -2.32 9.96 -2.04
N ILE A 198 -3.33 9.19 -2.38
CA ILE A 198 -3.52 7.84 -1.87
C ILE A 198 -2.83 6.88 -2.83
N ILE A 199 -1.78 6.22 -2.33
CA ILE A 199 -0.96 5.31 -3.12
C ILE A 199 -1.43 3.88 -2.89
N LEU A 200 -1.80 3.22 -3.96
CA LEU A 200 -2.18 1.81 -3.98
C LEU A 200 -1.00 0.93 -4.38
N SER A 201 -1.02 -0.33 -3.94
CA SER A 201 -0.05 -1.35 -4.34
C SER A 201 -0.71 -2.69 -4.60
N ARG A 202 -0.23 -3.38 -5.63
CA ARG A 202 -0.52 -4.80 -5.93
C ARG A 202 0.72 -5.67 -5.77
N THR A 203 1.90 -5.04 -5.58
CA THR A 203 3.18 -5.73 -5.39
C THR A 203 3.54 -5.98 -3.94
N ALA A 204 2.93 -5.27 -2.99
CA ALA A 204 3.19 -5.42 -1.57
C ALA A 204 2.83 -6.83 -1.06
N ASN A 205 3.64 -7.37 -0.12
CA ASN A 205 3.35 -8.66 0.51
C ASN A 205 2.03 -8.65 1.28
N GLN A 206 1.69 -7.51 1.89
CA GLN A 206 0.43 -7.30 2.60
C GLN A 206 -0.80 -7.47 1.70
N PHE A 207 -0.68 -7.18 0.39
CA PHE A 207 -1.79 -7.43 -0.54
C PHE A 207 -2.11 -8.92 -0.62
N LEU A 208 -1.09 -9.78 -0.72
CA LEU A 208 -1.27 -11.22 -0.69
C LEU A 208 -1.80 -11.70 0.67
N GLU A 209 -1.31 -11.15 1.77
CA GLU A 209 -1.79 -11.43 3.13
C GLU A 209 -3.31 -11.17 3.26
N ARG A 210 -3.76 -10.01 2.85
CA ARG A 210 -5.19 -9.65 2.88
C ARG A 210 -6.05 -10.49 1.94
N LEU A 211 -5.51 -10.92 0.80
CA LEU A 211 -6.22 -11.85 -0.09
C LEU A 211 -6.41 -13.21 0.57
N PHE A 212 -5.41 -13.71 1.31
CA PHE A 212 -5.56 -14.93 2.10
C PHE A 212 -6.60 -14.78 3.20
N GLU A 213 -6.63 -13.67 3.92
CA GLU A 213 -7.65 -13.39 4.94
C GLU A 213 -9.08 -13.38 4.36
N GLN A 214 -9.24 -12.86 3.14
CA GLN A 214 -10.55 -12.84 2.47
C GLN A 214 -11.01 -14.23 2.01
N GLU A 215 -10.09 -15.08 1.54
CA GLU A 215 -10.41 -16.37 0.93
C GLU A 215 -10.38 -17.54 1.93
N VAL A 216 -9.70 -17.38 3.07
CA VAL A 216 -9.47 -18.44 4.07
C VAL A 216 -10.06 -18.02 5.42
N PRO A 217 -11.29 -18.48 5.74
CA PRO A 217 -11.95 -18.11 6.99
C PRO A 217 -11.14 -18.44 8.24
N GLU A 218 -10.37 -19.55 8.23
CA GLU A 218 -9.55 -19.98 9.35
C GLU A 218 -8.39 -18.98 9.65
N ILE A 219 -7.96 -18.19 8.67
CA ILE A 219 -7.02 -17.08 8.87
C ILE A 219 -7.73 -15.89 9.46
N PHE A 220 -8.90 -15.54 8.93
CA PHE A 220 -9.72 -14.45 9.44
C PHE A 220 -10.12 -14.67 10.91
N ASP A 221 -10.44 -15.91 11.27
CA ASP A 221 -10.81 -16.31 12.65
C ASP A 221 -9.58 -16.45 13.58
N GLY A 222 -8.36 -16.25 13.07
CA GLY A 222 -7.12 -16.33 13.84
C GLY A 222 -6.67 -17.75 14.19
N LEU A 223 -7.29 -18.78 13.61
CA LEU A 223 -6.91 -20.19 13.81
C LEU A 223 -5.63 -20.56 13.06
N ILE A 224 -5.37 -19.89 11.94
CA ILE A 224 -4.16 -20.02 11.12
C ILE A 224 -3.50 -18.65 11.04
N THR A 225 -2.18 -18.64 11.23
CA THR A 225 -1.37 -17.44 11.15
C THR A 225 -0.44 -17.50 9.95
N LEU A 226 -0.37 -16.42 9.17
CA LEU A 226 0.62 -16.22 8.14
C LEU A 226 1.90 -15.71 8.79
N LYS A 227 2.92 -16.56 8.91
CA LYS A 227 4.18 -16.22 9.60
C LYS A 227 5.12 -15.39 8.74
N LYS A 228 5.22 -15.73 7.47
CA LYS A 228 6.07 -15.01 6.53
C LYS A 228 5.60 -15.17 5.10
N ILE A 229 5.63 -14.09 4.38
CA ILE A 229 5.28 -14.02 2.96
C ILE A 229 6.49 -13.47 2.21
N VAL A 230 6.90 -14.15 1.16
CA VAL A 230 7.90 -13.67 0.21
C VAL A 230 7.37 -13.88 -1.20
N ARG A 231 7.53 -12.87 -2.06
CA ARG A 231 7.01 -12.94 -3.41
C ARG A 231 7.89 -12.19 -4.42
N ILE A 232 7.82 -12.64 -5.63
CA ILE A 232 8.26 -11.92 -6.82
C ILE A 232 6.98 -11.66 -7.61
N PRO A 233 6.46 -10.42 -7.56
CA PRO A 233 5.13 -10.09 -8.08
C PRO A 233 4.95 -10.51 -9.54
N GLY A 234 3.86 -11.23 -9.80
CA GLY A 234 3.50 -11.74 -11.12
C GLY A 234 4.20 -13.03 -11.55
N GLU A 235 5.11 -13.56 -10.74
CA GLU A 235 5.84 -14.81 -11.03
C GLU A 235 5.55 -15.88 -9.99
N ARG A 236 6.02 -15.71 -8.77
CA ARG A 236 5.86 -16.71 -7.71
C ARG A 236 5.91 -16.11 -6.32
N ALA A 237 5.19 -16.72 -5.38
CA ALA A 237 5.22 -16.41 -3.97
C ALA A 237 5.38 -17.69 -3.13
N LYS A 238 5.96 -17.54 -1.94
CA LYS A 238 5.97 -18.58 -0.90
C LYS A 238 5.40 -18.01 0.38
N VAL A 239 4.50 -18.75 1.01
CA VAL A 239 3.77 -18.36 2.21
C VAL A 239 3.96 -19.41 3.28
N ALA A 240 4.56 -19.03 4.40
CA ALA A 240 4.70 -19.88 5.56
C ALA A 240 3.53 -19.69 6.52
N VAL A 241 2.80 -20.77 6.79
CA VAL A 241 1.60 -20.79 7.61
C VAL A 241 1.76 -21.67 8.83
N GLU A 242 1.10 -21.33 9.92
CA GLU A 242 1.09 -22.12 11.16
C GLU A 242 -0.33 -22.12 11.74
N SER A 243 -0.74 -23.28 12.28
CA SER A 243 -1.94 -23.38 13.09
C SER A 243 -1.58 -23.67 14.54
N TYR A 244 -2.31 -23.05 15.46
CA TYR A 244 -2.21 -23.35 16.90
C TYR A 244 -3.07 -24.55 17.31
N ASP A 245 -4.00 -24.99 16.45
CA ASP A 245 -4.80 -26.20 16.66
C ASP A 245 -4.22 -27.35 15.84
N GLU A 246 -3.72 -28.39 16.52
CA GLU A 246 -3.12 -29.58 15.89
C GLU A 246 -4.09 -30.34 14.97
N ARG A 247 -5.41 -30.11 15.12
CA ARG A 247 -6.44 -30.74 14.30
C ARG A 247 -6.62 -30.05 12.94
N ILE A 248 -6.07 -28.85 12.76
CA ILE A 248 -6.18 -28.09 11.54
C ILE A 248 -4.89 -28.25 10.74
N ASP A 249 -5.03 -28.76 9.52
CA ASP A 249 -3.95 -28.68 8.52
C ASP A 249 -3.92 -27.28 7.90
N PRO A 250 -2.96 -26.42 8.26
CA PRO A 250 -2.93 -25.03 7.80
C PRO A 250 -2.68 -24.92 6.29
N VAL A 251 -1.90 -25.85 5.71
CA VAL A 251 -1.64 -25.87 4.27
C VAL A 251 -2.90 -26.29 3.49
N GLY A 252 -3.52 -27.37 3.93
CA GLY A 252 -4.76 -27.87 3.33
C GLY A 252 -5.90 -26.85 3.38
N ALA A 253 -6.04 -26.13 4.50
CA ALA A 253 -7.04 -25.07 4.66
C ALA A 253 -6.79 -23.89 3.72
N CYS A 254 -5.55 -23.44 3.57
CA CYS A 254 -5.18 -22.37 2.67
C CYS A 254 -5.34 -22.75 1.18
N VAL A 255 -5.01 -23.98 0.82
CA VAL A 255 -5.16 -24.48 -0.55
C VAL A 255 -6.64 -24.69 -0.89
N GLY A 256 -7.42 -25.23 0.05
CA GLY A 256 -8.82 -25.55 -0.13
C GLY A 256 -9.05 -26.82 -0.96
N MET A 257 -10.31 -27.26 -1.05
CA MET A 257 -10.69 -28.45 -1.80
C MET A 257 -10.29 -28.30 -3.27
N LYS A 258 -9.46 -29.23 -3.78
CA LYS A 258 -8.94 -29.21 -5.16
C LYS A 258 -8.28 -27.88 -5.56
N GLY A 259 -7.74 -27.14 -4.58
CA GLY A 259 -7.08 -25.86 -4.81
C GLY A 259 -8.00 -24.67 -5.04
N SER A 260 -9.29 -24.79 -4.70
CA SER A 260 -10.29 -23.73 -5.01
C SER A 260 -9.96 -22.38 -4.41
N ARG A 261 -9.53 -22.34 -3.14
CA ARG A 261 -9.22 -21.09 -2.42
C ARG A 261 -7.97 -20.41 -2.99
N ILE A 262 -6.88 -21.18 -3.10
CA ILE A 262 -5.62 -20.65 -3.64
C ILE A 262 -5.75 -20.22 -5.10
N TYR A 263 -6.61 -20.90 -5.87
CA TYR A 263 -6.86 -20.55 -7.28
C TYR A 263 -7.51 -19.16 -7.42
N SER A 264 -8.44 -18.78 -6.53
CA SER A 264 -9.02 -17.44 -6.51
C SER A 264 -7.94 -16.37 -6.33
N ILE A 265 -7.00 -16.59 -5.38
CA ILE A 265 -5.89 -15.68 -5.13
C ILE A 265 -4.93 -15.62 -6.32
N VAL A 266 -4.54 -16.77 -6.86
CA VAL A 266 -3.67 -16.88 -8.05
C VAL A 266 -4.27 -16.12 -9.24
N LYS A 267 -5.59 -16.26 -9.46
CA LYS A 267 -6.30 -15.55 -10.53
C LYS A 267 -6.28 -14.04 -10.32
N GLU A 268 -6.51 -13.56 -9.09
CA GLU A 268 -6.44 -12.13 -8.76
C GLU A 268 -5.04 -11.57 -9.04
N LEU A 269 -3.99 -12.35 -8.75
CA LEU A 269 -2.59 -11.97 -8.96
C LEU A 269 -2.05 -12.27 -10.37
N ARG A 270 -2.95 -12.46 -11.36
CA ARG A 270 -2.57 -12.69 -12.76
C ARG A 270 -1.67 -13.90 -12.97
N ASN A 271 -2.05 -15.04 -12.36
CA ASN A 271 -1.35 -16.33 -12.41
C ASN A 271 0.02 -16.35 -11.72
N GLU A 272 0.21 -15.54 -10.68
CA GLU A 272 1.35 -15.69 -9.77
C GLU A 272 1.22 -17.02 -9.02
N ASN A 273 2.20 -17.92 -9.18
CA ASN A 273 2.19 -19.21 -8.50
C ASN A 273 2.43 -19.04 -7.01
N ILE A 274 1.63 -19.68 -6.17
CA ILE A 274 1.73 -19.56 -4.71
C ILE A 274 2.02 -20.93 -4.10
N ASP A 275 3.15 -21.02 -3.42
CA ASP A 275 3.54 -22.20 -2.62
C ASP A 275 3.23 -21.93 -1.14
N VAL A 276 2.34 -22.72 -0.56
CA VAL A 276 2.03 -22.66 0.87
C VAL A 276 2.81 -23.74 1.58
N VAL A 277 3.54 -23.38 2.62
CA VAL A 277 4.38 -24.29 3.41
C VAL A 277 4.07 -24.19 4.89
N ASN A 278 4.11 -25.30 5.60
CA ASN A 278 3.99 -25.32 7.06
C ASN A 278 5.23 -24.66 7.69
N TYR A 279 5.00 -23.64 8.50
CA TYR A 279 6.05 -22.99 9.28
C TYR A 279 6.62 -23.92 10.35
N THR A 280 7.89 -23.80 10.64
CA THR A 280 8.56 -24.45 11.76
C THR A 280 9.75 -23.61 12.20
N THR A 281 10.08 -23.67 13.48
CA THR A 281 11.27 -23.03 14.04
C THR A 281 12.55 -23.83 13.77
N ASN A 282 12.42 -25.13 13.41
CA ASN A 282 13.57 -25.95 13.01
C ASN A 282 14.07 -25.53 11.62
N PRO A 283 15.27 -24.95 11.49
CA PRO A 283 15.75 -24.41 10.23
C PRO A 283 15.93 -25.48 9.15
N GLN A 284 16.39 -26.70 9.52
CA GLN A 284 16.56 -27.79 8.58
C GLN A 284 15.23 -28.20 7.94
N LEU A 285 14.21 -28.38 8.76
CA LEU A 285 12.88 -28.75 8.30
C LEU A 285 12.23 -27.59 7.51
N MET A 286 12.49 -26.32 7.89
CA MET A 286 11.97 -25.17 7.19
C MET A 286 12.59 -25.06 5.79
N ILE A 287 13.89 -25.28 5.63
CA ILE A 287 14.57 -25.28 4.35
C ILE A 287 14.05 -26.41 3.47
N GLN A 288 13.88 -27.61 4.04
CA GLN A 288 13.32 -28.76 3.33
C GLN A 288 11.92 -28.45 2.78
N ARG A 289 11.04 -27.86 3.60
CA ARG A 289 9.68 -27.46 3.18
C ARG A 289 9.71 -26.35 2.15
N ALA A 290 10.60 -25.38 2.31
CA ALA A 290 10.72 -24.24 1.40
C ALA A 290 11.19 -24.65 0.00
N LEU A 291 12.04 -25.67 -0.14
CA LEU A 291 12.55 -26.18 -1.42
C LEU A 291 11.60 -27.15 -2.14
N ASN A 292 10.45 -27.51 -1.51
CA ASN A 292 9.45 -28.32 -2.17
C ASN A 292 9.15 -27.76 -3.61
N PRO A 293 9.00 -28.63 -4.65
CA PRO A 293 8.83 -30.07 -4.63
C PRO A 293 10.12 -30.92 -4.66
N ALA A 294 11.32 -30.28 -4.58
CA ALA A 294 12.57 -31.03 -4.58
C ALA A 294 12.71 -31.93 -3.34
N LYS A 295 13.15 -33.15 -3.54
CA LYS A 295 13.45 -34.10 -2.46
C LYS A 295 14.93 -33.98 -2.07
N ILE A 296 15.17 -33.61 -0.82
CA ILE A 296 16.51 -33.39 -0.28
C ILE A 296 17.02 -34.67 0.33
N SER A 297 18.29 -35.02 0.04
CA SER A 297 18.97 -36.16 0.63
C SER A 297 19.54 -35.80 1.99
N SER A 298 20.31 -34.72 2.08
CA SER A 298 20.88 -34.22 3.34
C SER A 298 21.01 -32.70 3.36
N ILE A 299 21.04 -32.10 4.55
CA ILE A 299 21.23 -30.68 4.78
C ILE A 299 22.26 -30.48 5.87
N THR A 300 23.28 -29.67 5.61
CA THR A 300 24.23 -29.18 6.58
C THR A 300 24.01 -27.69 6.80
N ILE A 301 23.85 -27.26 8.05
CA ILE A 301 23.55 -25.88 8.41
C ILE A 301 24.68 -25.29 9.23
N ASP A 302 25.10 -24.08 8.87
CA ASP A 302 25.93 -23.21 9.68
C ASP A 302 25.06 -22.08 10.21
N GLU A 303 24.65 -22.18 11.48
CA GLU A 303 23.76 -21.20 12.11
C GLU A 303 24.44 -19.85 12.34
N GLU A 304 25.76 -19.81 12.53
CA GLU A 304 26.48 -18.56 12.76
C GLU A 304 26.57 -17.74 11.49
N LYS A 305 26.83 -18.38 10.35
CA LYS A 305 26.88 -17.70 9.03
C LYS A 305 25.53 -17.64 8.34
N LYS A 306 24.53 -18.32 8.87
CA LYS A 306 23.22 -18.48 8.22
C LYS A 306 23.33 -19.02 6.79
N THR A 307 24.17 -20.02 6.60
CA THR A 307 24.32 -20.73 5.34
C THR A 307 23.83 -22.17 5.48
N ALA A 308 23.31 -22.73 4.41
CA ALA A 308 22.84 -24.10 4.34
C ALA A 308 23.32 -24.77 3.06
N SER A 309 24.06 -25.89 3.21
CA SER A 309 24.45 -26.74 2.10
C SER A 309 23.45 -27.87 1.96
N VAL A 310 22.80 -27.95 0.82
CA VAL A 310 21.72 -28.90 0.54
C VAL A 310 22.18 -29.87 -0.54
N TYR A 311 22.19 -31.17 -0.21
CA TYR A 311 22.61 -32.25 -1.09
C TYR A 311 21.37 -32.94 -1.67
N LEU A 312 21.34 -33.08 -2.99
CA LEU A 312 20.21 -33.60 -3.75
C LEU A 312 20.67 -34.58 -4.81
N LYS A 313 19.81 -35.53 -5.15
CA LYS A 313 20.02 -36.33 -6.35
C LYS A 313 20.04 -35.48 -7.60
N PRO A 314 20.77 -35.87 -8.65
CA PRO A 314 20.89 -35.09 -9.89
C PRO A 314 19.58 -34.65 -10.50
N ASP A 315 18.56 -35.53 -10.50
CA ASP A 315 17.21 -35.26 -11.01
C ASP A 315 16.44 -34.19 -10.20
N GLN A 316 16.78 -33.97 -8.91
CA GLN A 316 16.13 -33.05 -7.98
C GLN A 316 16.71 -31.63 -8.01
N VAL A 317 17.93 -31.47 -8.50
CA VAL A 317 18.62 -30.16 -8.52
C VAL A 317 17.86 -29.11 -9.30
N SER A 318 17.37 -29.46 -10.48
CA SER A 318 16.57 -28.56 -11.32
C SER A 318 15.27 -28.13 -10.66
N LEU A 319 14.65 -28.99 -9.85
CA LEU A 319 13.46 -28.68 -9.08
C LEU A 319 13.75 -27.75 -7.92
N ALA A 320 14.87 -27.94 -7.22
CA ALA A 320 15.31 -27.09 -6.13
C ALA A 320 15.62 -25.67 -6.59
N ILE A 321 16.32 -25.52 -7.71
CA ILE A 321 16.63 -24.24 -8.32
C ILE A 321 15.35 -23.60 -8.86
N GLY A 322 14.55 -24.37 -9.60
CA GLY A 322 13.32 -23.91 -10.25
C GLY A 322 13.62 -23.05 -11.50
N LYS A 323 12.55 -22.77 -12.26
CA LYS A 323 12.63 -21.94 -13.47
C LYS A 323 13.19 -20.56 -13.12
N GLY A 324 14.29 -20.16 -13.79
CA GLY A 324 14.94 -18.88 -13.54
C GLY A 324 15.49 -18.67 -12.11
N GLY A 325 15.74 -19.77 -11.38
CA GLY A 325 16.22 -19.68 -9.99
C GLY A 325 15.18 -19.20 -8.98
N LEU A 326 13.91 -19.12 -9.36
CA LEU A 326 12.85 -18.55 -8.51
C LEU A 326 12.62 -19.36 -7.23
N ASN A 327 12.66 -20.70 -7.32
CA ASN A 327 12.39 -21.54 -6.17
C ASN A 327 13.45 -21.37 -5.08
N ILE A 328 14.72 -21.44 -5.43
CA ILE A 328 15.83 -21.27 -4.47
C ILE A 328 15.87 -19.83 -3.93
N ARG A 329 15.67 -18.82 -4.79
CA ARG A 329 15.67 -17.42 -4.38
C ARG A 329 14.59 -17.12 -3.35
N LEU A 330 13.36 -17.57 -3.59
CA LEU A 330 12.25 -17.41 -2.65
C LEU A 330 12.47 -18.22 -1.38
N SER A 331 13.09 -19.42 -1.47
CA SER A 331 13.42 -20.22 -0.30
C SER A 331 14.48 -19.55 0.59
N LYS A 332 15.51 -18.93 0.00
CA LYS A 332 16.48 -18.09 0.73
C LYS A 332 15.79 -16.94 1.45
N MET A 333 14.89 -16.22 0.77
CA MET A 333 14.13 -15.10 1.35
C MET A 333 13.20 -15.58 2.48
N LEU A 334 12.53 -16.72 2.30
CA LEU A 334 11.58 -17.26 3.27
C LEU A 334 12.27 -17.73 4.54
N THR A 335 13.34 -18.51 4.41
CA THR A 335 14.06 -19.12 5.53
C THR A 335 15.04 -18.15 6.19
N GLY A 336 15.60 -17.19 5.43
CA GLY A 336 16.64 -16.27 5.88
C GLY A 336 18.03 -16.91 5.89
N TYR A 337 18.19 -18.10 5.28
CA TYR A 337 19.45 -18.77 5.07
C TYR A 337 19.93 -18.61 3.62
N ASP A 338 21.22 -18.44 3.44
CA ASP A 338 21.83 -18.57 2.12
C ASP A 338 21.97 -20.07 1.80
N ILE A 339 21.25 -20.52 0.78
CA ILE A 339 21.12 -21.95 0.45
C ILE A 339 21.96 -22.25 -0.77
N ASP A 340 22.92 -23.13 -0.60
CA ASP A 340 23.75 -23.67 -1.68
C ASP A 340 23.30 -25.10 -2.00
N VAL A 341 23.15 -25.41 -3.27
CA VAL A 341 22.65 -26.69 -3.75
C VAL A 341 23.79 -27.47 -4.37
N TYR A 342 24.01 -28.67 -3.85
CA TYR A 342 25.02 -29.60 -4.31
C TYR A 342 24.37 -30.90 -4.80
N ARG A 343 25.00 -31.51 -5.79
CA ARG A 343 24.61 -32.85 -6.24
C ARG A 343 25.17 -33.87 -5.29
N GLU A 344 24.39 -34.87 -4.95
CA GLU A 344 24.86 -36.09 -4.28
C GLU A 344 25.62 -36.94 -5.30
N ILE A 345 26.88 -37.20 -5.01
CA ILE A 345 27.73 -38.07 -5.85
C ILE A 345 27.37 -39.50 -5.51
N GLU A 346 26.87 -40.26 -6.48
CA GLU A 346 26.68 -41.71 -6.30
C GLU A 346 28.07 -42.37 -6.20
N GLU A 347 28.21 -43.44 -5.42
CA GLU A 347 29.50 -44.14 -5.19
C GLU A 347 30.20 -44.59 -6.49
N GLU A 348 29.46 -44.65 -7.60
CA GLU A 348 29.97 -45.02 -8.94
C GLU A 348 30.27 -43.79 -9.83
N ASP A 349 30.13 -42.57 -9.35
CA ASP A 349 30.33 -41.34 -10.12
C ASP A 349 31.59 -40.62 -9.61
N VAL A 350 32.35 -40.06 -10.52
CA VAL A 350 33.61 -39.37 -10.25
C VAL A 350 33.46 -37.88 -10.38
N ALA A 351 33.93 -37.13 -9.39
CA ALA A 351 33.89 -35.66 -9.43
C ALA A 351 34.79 -35.12 -10.57
N LEU A 352 34.33 -34.11 -11.31
CA LEU A 352 35.15 -33.51 -12.39
C LEU A 352 36.48 -32.94 -11.89
N THR A 353 36.61 -32.65 -10.59
CA THR A 353 37.89 -32.20 -9.99
C THR A 353 38.97 -33.24 -10.01
N GLU A 354 38.64 -34.52 -10.11
CA GLU A 354 39.63 -35.61 -10.21
C GLU A 354 40.28 -35.67 -11.59
N PHE A 355 39.68 -35.07 -12.59
CA PHE A 355 40.19 -34.91 -13.96
C PHE A 355 40.96 -33.60 -14.18
N ALA A 356 41.35 -32.90 -13.09
CA ALA A 356 42.05 -31.62 -13.21
C ALA A 356 43.43 -31.70 -13.89
N ASP A 357 43.99 -32.91 -13.99
CA ASP A 357 45.27 -33.19 -14.69
C ASP A 357 45.04 -33.34 -16.23
N GLU A 358 43.82 -33.64 -16.66
CA GLU A 358 43.48 -33.93 -18.06
C GLU A 358 42.54 -32.88 -18.71
N ILE A 359 41.73 -32.19 -17.86
CA ILE A 359 40.78 -31.15 -18.28
C ILE A 359 41.22 -29.83 -17.65
N ASP A 360 41.29 -28.78 -18.48
CA ASP A 360 41.65 -27.46 -18.01
C ASP A 360 40.70 -26.97 -16.90
N GLY A 361 41.27 -26.40 -15.81
CA GLY A 361 40.50 -25.98 -14.63
C GLY A 361 39.34 -25.01 -14.93
N TRP A 362 39.53 -24.09 -15.88
CA TRP A 362 38.46 -23.16 -16.28
C TRP A 362 37.28 -23.88 -16.98
N VAL A 363 37.54 -24.99 -17.70
CA VAL A 363 36.49 -25.83 -18.32
C VAL A 363 35.71 -26.58 -17.23
N ILE A 364 36.40 -27.09 -16.20
CA ILE A 364 35.80 -27.72 -15.04
C ILE A 364 34.88 -26.69 -14.32
N ASP A 365 35.36 -25.49 -14.12
CA ASP A 365 34.58 -24.41 -13.48
C ASP A 365 33.35 -24.01 -14.30
N ALA A 366 33.47 -23.94 -15.64
CA ALA A 366 32.37 -23.68 -16.54
C ALA A 366 31.31 -24.81 -16.51
N LEU A 367 31.73 -26.06 -16.49
CA LEU A 367 30.87 -27.22 -16.36
C LEU A 367 30.13 -27.25 -15.02
N LYS A 368 30.81 -26.93 -13.92
CA LYS A 368 30.21 -26.80 -12.60
C LYS A 368 29.20 -25.66 -12.53
N ALA A 369 29.52 -24.52 -13.14
CA ALA A 369 28.62 -23.37 -13.18
C ALA A 369 27.29 -23.67 -13.90
N CYS A 370 27.30 -24.58 -14.88
CA CYS A 370 26.07 -25.03 -15.56
C CYS A 370 25.43 -26.26 -14.86
N GLY A 371 25.95 -26.70 -13.73
CA GLY A 371 25.41 -27.77 -12.90
C GLY A 371 25.88 -29.18 -13.26
N CYS A 372 27.02 -29.32 -13.95
CA CYS A 372 27.70 -30.58 -14.24
C CYS A 372 28.90 -30.72 -13.32
N ASP A 373 28.72 -31.32 -12.12
CA ASP A 373 29.76 -31.45 -11.11
C ASP A 373 30.52 -32.79 -11.21
N THR A 374 30.00 -33.76 -11.97
CA THR A 374 30.49 -35.13 -12.06
C THR A 374 30.63 -35.61 -13.50
N ALA A 375 31.48 -36.60 -13.73
CA ALA A 375 31.71 -37.18 -15.06
C ALA A 375 30.43 -37.73 -15.67
N LYS A 376 29.60 -38.43 -14.89
CA LYS A 376 28.32 -38.98 -15.35
C LYS A 376 27.35 -37.87 -15.77
N SER A 377 27.30 -36.80 -15.00
CA SER A 377 26.41 -35.66 -15.32
C SER A 377 26.75 -34.98 -16.65
N VAL A 378 28.01 -34.98 -17.04
CA VAL A 378 28.46 -34.49 -18.35
C VAL A 378 28.12 -35.51 -19.43
N LEU A 379 28.34 -36.81 -19.18
CA LEU A 379 28.11 -37.88 -20.16
C LEU A 379 26.63 -38.14 -20.46
N GLU A 380 25.71 -37.70 -19.59
CA GLU A 380 24.27 -37.79 -19.81
C GLU A 380 23.76 -36.72 -20.79
N LEU A 381 24.56 -35.68 -21.09
CA LEU A 381 24.18 -34.62 -21.99
C LEU A 381 24.77 -34.80 -23.40
N PRO A 382 24.01 -34.41 -24.45
CA PRO A 382 24.58 -34.32 -25.79
C PRO A 382 25.71 -33.28 -25.86
N VAL A 383 26.71 -33.52 -26.69
CA VAL A 383 27.88 -32.64 -26.81
C VAL A 383 27.51 -31.20 -27.15
N GLU A 384 26.49 -31.02 -28.03
CA GLU A 384 25.98 -29.74 -28.43
C GLU A 384 25.33 -28.98 -27.25
N GLU A 385 24.73 -29.70 -26.35
CA GLU A 385 24.07 -29.13 -25.17
C GLU A 385 25.10 -28.76 -24.09
N ILE A 386 26.18 -29.57 -23.95
CA ILE A 386 27.33 -29.25 -23.07
C ILE A 386 27.99 -27.94 -23.57
N ALA A 387 28.29 -27.86 -24.86
CA ALA A 387 28.90 -26.67 -25.46
C ALA A 387 28.06 -25.40 -25.24
N ALA A 388 26.73 -25.50 -25.44
CA ALA A 388 25.83 -24.38 -25.29
C ALA A 388 25.61 -23.95 -23.81
N ARG A 389 25.61 -24.89 -22.86
CA ARG A 389 25.37 -24.59 -21.44
C ARG A 389 26.61 -24.06 -20.73
N ALA A 390 27.78 -24.60 -21.06
CA ALA A 390 29.06 -24.25 -20.43
C ALA A 390 29.80 -23.15 -21.20
N ASP A 391 29.21 -22.59 -22.27
CA ASP A 391 29.83 -21.60 -23.16
C ASP A 391 31.21 -22.06 -23.70
N LEU A 392 31.29 -23.34 -24.11
CA LEU A 392 32.45 -23.97 -24.66
C LEU A 392 32.37 -24.12 -26.18
N GLU A 393 33.52 -24.12 -26.86
CA GLU A 393 33.58 -24.52 -28.25
C GLU A 393 33.23 -26.02 -28.39
N LEU A 394 32.62 -26.39 -29.54
CA LEU A 394 32.15 -27.77 -29.78
C LEU A 394 33.29 -28.76 -29.68
N GLU A 395 34.51 -28.39 -30.18
CA GLU A 395 35.70 -29.20 -30.10
C GLU A 395 36.19 -29.43 -28.67
N GLN A 396 36.03 -28.44 -27.81
CA GLN A 396 36.36 -28.53 -26.37
C GLN A 396 35.39 -29.46 -25.63
N ALA A 397 34.11 -29.33 -25.86
CA ALA A 397 33.09 -30.21 -25.30
C ALA A 397 33.26 -31.66 -25.76
N GLN A 398 33.67 -31.91 -27.02
CA GLN A 398 33.97 -33.22 -27.53
C GLN A 398 35.19 -33.85 -26.82
N LYS A 399 36.27 -33.07 -26.65
CA LYS A 399 37.45 -33.54 -25.91
C LYS A 399 37.15 -33.93 -24.47
N VAL A 400 36.34 -33.11 -23.79
CA VAL A 400 35.92 -33.45 -22.42
C VAL A 400 35.15 -34.75 -22.38
N VAL A 401 34.21 -34.97 -23.29
CA VAL A 401 33.43 -36.22 -23.38
C VAL A 401 34.32 -37.41 -23.73
N GLU A 402 35.34 -37.24 -24.57
CA GLU A 402 36.30 -38.29 -24.90
C GLU A 402 37.17 -38.69 -23.69
N ILE A 403 37.67 -37.69 -22.94
CA ILE A 403 38.45 -37.94 -21.71
C ILE A 403 37.59 -38.70 -20.69
N LEU A 404 36.38 -38.22 -20.42
CA LEU A 404 35.51 -38.84 -19.45
C LEU A 404 35.05 -40.24 -19.87
N LYS A 405 34.86 -40.53 -21.16
CA LYS A 405 34.53 -41.85 -21.68
C LYS A 405 35.70 -42.84 -21.63
N ALA A 406 36.94 -42.36 -21.56
CA ALA A 406 38.12 -43.22 -21.50
C ALA A 406 38.32 -43.82 -20.10
N GLU A 407 37.77 -43.21 -19.06
CA GLU A 407 37.83 -43.67 -17.66
C GLU A 407 36.62 -44.51 -17.22
N PHE A 408 35.51 -44.47 -17.98
CA PHE A 408 34.28 -45.23 -17.76
C PHE A 408 34.07 -46.24 -18.92
#